data_43ebe0158c1d194ff0d6bed67d44ab39
#
_entry.id   43ebe0158c1d194ff0d6bed67d44ab39
#
_cell.length_a   1.000
_cell.length_b   1.000
_cell.length_c   1.000
_cell.angle_alpha   90.00
_cell.angle_beta   90.00
_cell.angle_gamma   90.00
#
_symmetry.space_group_name_H-M   'P 1'
#
loop_
_entity.id
_entity.type
_entity.pdbx_description
1 polymer ?
#
loop_
_entity_poly.entity_id
_entity_poly.type
_entity_poly.pdbx_seq_one_letter_code
_entity_poly.pdbx_strand_id
1 'polypeptide(L)'
;LGMDARFHRSWGDFGGLRNQAALDYECFRMLAQAGKCSVGDQLHPRGKLVKPVYELVGRTYKSVAEKEPWCTGAKALTEIGFLSTARYIVPVSVAQSDEGITNLLEELHYQFDTLDHESDFSRYQIIILPDGHRFDDQLLSKVRAYLAGGGKLILSHESGLDAAGKQFALTELGLEYVG
;
A
#
# COMPACT_ATOMS: atom_id res chain seq x y z
N LEU A 1 -6.66 -8.05 3.49
CA LEU A 1 -8.11 -7.77 3.66
C LEU A 1 -8.30 -6.25 3.68
N GLY A 2 -9.04 -5.72 2.71
CA GLY A 2 -9.50 -4.35 2.72
C GLY A 2 -10.88 -4.24 3.39
N MET A 3 -11.16 -3.12 4.05
CA MET A 3 -12.45 -2.84 4.64
C MET A 3 -12.94 -1.46 4.21
N ASP A 4 -14.19 -1.40 3.79
CA ASP A 4 -14.93 -0.16 3.59
C ASP A 4 -16.14 -0.13 4.54
N ALA A 5 -16.87 0.96 4.60
CA ALA A 5 -18.06 1.11 5.41
C ALA A 5 -19.29 1.40 4.54
N ARG A 6 -20.46 0.96 4.99
CA ARG A 6 -21.73 1.28 4.30
C ARG A 6 -22.15 2.75 4.50
N PHE A 7 -21.50 3.46 5.39
CA PHE A 7 -21.84 4.83 5.76
C PHE A 7 -21.35 5.83 4.71
N HIS A 8 -22.09 6.92 4.52
CA HIS A 8 -21.74 7.94 3.53
C HIS A 8 -20.62 8.88 4.02
N ARG A 9 -20.67 9.30 5.28
CA ARG A 9 -19.74 10.30 5.83
C ARG A 9 -18.75 9.73 6.83
N SER A 10 -19.28 9.17 7.91
CA SER A 10 -18.45 8.67 9.00
C SER A 10 -19.06 7.42 9.62
N TRP A 11 -18.25 6.69 10.37
CA TRP A 11 -18.72 5.50 11.05
C TRP A 11 -19.89 5.84 11.99
N GLY A 12 -20.98 5.08 11.88
CA GLY A 12 -22.19 5.29 12.68
C GLY A 12 -23.17 6.34 12.14
N ASP A 13 -22.93 6.90 10.96
CA ASP A 13 -23.91 7.74 10.27
C ASP A 13 -25.09 6.91 9.75
N PHE A 14 -26.00 6.53 10.65
CA PHE A 14 -27.12 5.64 10.31
C PHE A 14 -28.09 6.21 9.28
N GLY A 15 -28.17 7.53 9.16
CA GLY A 15 -28.99 8.21 8.16
C GLY A 15 -28.35 8.24 6.76
N GLY A 16 -27.05 7.98 6.69
CA GLY A 16 -26.29 7.97 5.45
C GLY A 16 -26.17 6.56 4.85
N LEU A 17 -26.29 6.49 3.54
CA LEU A 17 -26.06 5.26 2.78
C LEU A 17 -25.11 5.56 1.62
N ARG A 18 -24.05 4.79 1.52
CA ARG A 18 -23.13 4.88 0.40
C ARG A 18 -23.83 4.52 -0.91
N ASN A 19 -23.47 5.14 -2.01
CA ASN A 19 -24.06 4.77 -3.29
C ASN A 19 -23.45 3.46 -3.82
N GLN A 20 -24.17 2.79 -4.71
CA GLN A 20 -23.75 1.50 -5.28
C GLN A 20 -22.39 1.59 -5.98
N ALA A 21 -22.16 2.62 -6.78
CA ALA A 21 -20.92 2.77 -7.54
C ALA A 21 -19.70 2.92 -6.64
N ALA A 22 -19.82 3.61 -5.50
CA ALA A 22 -18.74 3.76 -4.54
C ALA A 22 -18.39 2.42 -3.87
N LEU A 23 -19.39 1.64 -3.44
CA LEU A 23 -19.14 0.31 -2.88
C LEU A 23 -18.54 -0.66 -3.90
N ASP A 24 -19.03 -0.63 -5.14
CA ASP A 24 -18.50 -1.45 -6.23
C ASP A 24 -17.04 -1.10 -6.51
N TYR A 25 -16.72 0.18 -6.61
CA TYR A 25 -15.36 0.68 -6.83
C TYR A 25 -14.39 0.19 -5.75
N GLU A 26 -14.74 0.40 -4.49
CA GLU A 26 -13.89 0.02 -3.35
C GLU A 26 -13.69 -1.51 -3.28
N CYS A 27 -14.75 -2.29 -3.42
CA CYS A 27 -14.67 -3.74 -3.40
C CYS A 27 -13.86 -4.29 -4.59
N PHE A 28 -14.06 -3.74 -5.78
CA PHE A 28 -13.32 -4.21 -6.98
C PHE A 28 -11.86 -3.79 -6.94
N ARG A 29 -11.54 -2.62 -6.39
CA ARG A 29 -10.15 -2.21 -6.16
C ARG A 29 -9.44 -3.17 -5.21
N MET A 30 -10.10 -3.60 -4.13
CA MET A 30 -9.54 -4.61 -3.22
C MET A 30 -9.26 -5.93 -3.93
N LEU A 31 -10.18 -6.40 -4.79
CA LEU A 31 -9.99 -7.61 -5.59
C LEU A 31 -8.84 -7.47 -6.59
N ALA A 32 -8.73 -6.32 -7.27
CA ALA A 32 -7.68 -6.04 -8.24
C ALA A 32 -6.28 -6.09 -7.61
N GLN A 33 -6.18 -5.79 -6.32
CA GLN A 33 -4.95 -5.88 -5.53
C GLN A 33 -4.78 -7.23 -4.82
N ALA A 34 -5.43 -8.29 -5.31
CA ALA A 34 -5.44 -9.63 -4.72
C ALA A 34 -5.92 -9.67 -3.26
N GLY A 35 -6.62 -8.63 -2.82
CA GLY A 35 -7.19 -8.53 -1.48
C GLY A 35 -8.59 -9.14 -1.39
N LYS A 36 -9.01 -9.44 -0.18
CA LYS A 36 -10.41 -9.76 0.13
C LYS A 36 -11.10 -8.50 0.62
N CYS A 37 -12.35 -8.29 0.21
CA CYS A 37 -13.12 -7.13 0.64
C CYS A 37 -14.03 -7.43 1.83
N SER A 38 -14.22 -6.43 2.68
CA SER A 38 -15.17 -6.42 3.78
C SER A 38 -15.94 -5.10 3.77
N VAL A 39 -17.24 -5.15 4.02
CA VAL A 39 -18.05 -3.95 4.20
C VAL A 39 -18.52 -3.90 5.65
N GLY A 40 -18.05 -2.89 6.37
CA GLY A 40 -18.39 -2.67 7.76
C GLY A 40 -19.78 -2.04 7.93
N ASP A 41 -20.51 -2.52 8.90
CA ASP A 41 -21.74 -1.92 9.40
C ASP A 41 -21.67 -1.84 10.92
N GLN A 42 -22.47 -1.00 11.50
CA GLN A 42 -22.67 -0.92 12.94
C GLN A 42 -24.11 -1.32 13.26
N LEU A 43 -24.28 -2.14 14.29
CA LEU A 43 -25.60 -2.55 14.73
C LEU A 43 -26.44 -1.32 15.08
N HIS A 44 -27.59 -1.20 14.42
CA HIS A 44 -28.53 -0.12 14.65
C HIS A 44 -29.01 -0.15 16.13
N PRO A 45 -29.24 1.01 16.77
CA PRO A 45 -29.70 1.07 18.17
C PRO A 45 -30.94 0.22 18.47
N ARG A 46 -31.79 -0.03 17.49
CA ARG A 46 -32.95 -0.91 17.62
C ARG A 46 -32.63 -2.43 17.59
N GLY A 47 -31.36 -2.80 17.47
CA GLY A 47 -30.92 -4.19 17.43
C GLY A 47 -31.39 -4.98 16.19
N LYS A 48 -31.76 -4.28 15.11
CA LYS A 48 -32.23 -4.90 13.86
C LYS A 48 -31.38 -4.43 12.68
N LEU A 49 -31.11 -5.35 11.76
CA LEU A 49 -30.47 -5.04 10.48
C LEU A 49 -31.36 -4.12 9.64
N VAL A 50 -30.74 -3.19 8.95
CA VAL A 50 -31.43 -2.25 8.05
C VAL A 50 -31.50 -2.85 6.66
N LYS A 51 -32.64 -3.43 6.28
CA LYS A 51 -32.81 -4.18 5.03
C LYS A 51 -32.28 -3.47 3.78
N PRO A 52 -32.57 -2.17 3.50
CA PRO A 52 -32.02 -1.48 2.34
C PRO A 52 -30.49 -1.46 2.27
N VAL A 53 -29.81 -1.43 3.43
CA VAL A 53 -28.34 -1.49 3.51
C VAL A 53 -27.85 -2.84 2.98
N TYR A 54 -28.44 -3.93 3.47
CA TYR A 54 -28.02 -5.28 3.09
C TYR A 54 -28.42 -5.64 1.66
N GLU A 55 -29.48 -5.04 1.13
CA GLU A 55 -29.81 -5.14 -0.30
C GLU A 55 -28.76 -4.44 -1.17
N LEU A 56 -28.26 -3.26 -0.75
CA LEU A 56 -27.19 -2.54 -1.42
C LEU A 56 -25.89 -3.35 -1.40
N VAL A 57 -25.45 -3.75 -0.21
CA VAL A 57 -24.23 -4.56 -0.02
C VAL A 57 -24.34 -5.88 -0.78
N GLY A 58 -25.50 -6.51 -0.76
CA GLY A 58 -25.76 -7.78 -1.45
C GLY A 58 -25.57 -7.67 -2.97
N ARG A 59 -25.96 -6.56 -3.59
CA ARG A 59 -25.70 -6.33 -5.03
C ARG A 59 -24.22 -6.25 -5.34
N THR A 60 -23.45 -5.51 -4.53
CA THR A 60 -21.99 -5.45 -4.66
C THR A 60 -21.35 -6.83 -4.50
N TYR A 61 -21.71 -7.56 -3.43
CA TYR A 61 -21.16 -8.90 -3.19
C TYR A 61 -21.56 -9.93 -4.25
N LYS A 62 -22.73 -9.80 -4.86
CA LYS A 62 -23.07 -10.63 -6.02
C LYS A 62 -22.09 -10.40 -7.17
N SER A 63 -21.82 -9.14 -7.49
CA SER A 63 -20.83 -8.77 -8.50
C SER A 63 -19.41 -9.21 -8.13
N VAL A 64 -19.04 -9.16 -6.84
CA VAL A 64 -17.77 -9.69 -6.34
C VAL A 64 -17.68 -11.18 -6.59
N ALA A 65 -18.72 -11.94 -6.21
CA ALA A 65 -18.75 -13.39 -6.40
C ALA A 65 -18.62 -13.81 -7.87
N GLU A 66 -19.17 -13.03 -8.79
CA GLU A 66 -19.03 -13.26 -10.24
C GLU A 66 -17.59 -13.06 -10.73
N LYS A 67 -16.78 -12.20 -10.04
CA LYS A 67 -15.39 -11.89 -10.37
C LYS A 67 -14.36 -12.75 -9.64
N GLU A 68 -14.74 -13.33 -8.51
CA GLU A 68 -13.86 -14.12 -7.65
C GLU A 68 -13.07 -15.23 -8.38
N PRO A 69 -13.67 -16.00 -9.31
CA PRO A 69 -12.94 -17.04 -10.04
C PRO A 69 -11.74 -16.52 -10.85
N TRP A 70 -11.78 -15.26 -11.26
CA TRP A 70 -10.70 -14.60 -12.02
C TRP A 70 -9.63 -14.00 -11.10
N CYS A 71 -9.95 -13.75 -9.85
CA CYS A 71 -9.06 -13.11 -8.87
C CYS A 71 -8.34 -14.12 -7.98
N THR A 72 -8.96 -15.30 -7.75
CA THR A 72 -8.42 -16.33 -6.87
C THR A 72 -7.12 -16.90 -7.45
N GLY A 73 -6.02 -16.75 -6.72
CA GLY A 73 -4.70 -17.22 -7.14
C GLY A 73 -4.01 -16.35 -8.21
N ALA A 74 -4.62 -15.23 -8.59
CA ALA A 74 -3.98 -14.26 -9.48
C ALA A 74 -2.72 -13.70 -8.82
N LYS A 75 -1.68 -13.49 -9.64
CA LYS A 75 -0.43 -12.85 -9.21
C LYS A 75 -0.36 -11.46 -9.83
N ALA A 76 -0.09 -10.47 -9.01
CA ALA A 76 0.14 -9.12 -9.49
C ALA A 76 1.39 -9.08 -10.39
N LEU A 77 1.29 -8.37 -11.51
CA LEU A 77 2.41 -8.08 -12.41
C LEU A 77 2.99 -6.72 -12.01
N THR A 78 3.62 -6.66 -10.84
CA THR A 78 4.25 -5.45 -10.31
C THR A 78 5.75 -5.51 -10.53
N GLU A 79 6.31 -4.46 -11.14
CA GLU A 79 7.74 -4.32 -11.40
C GLU A 79 8.40 -3.31 -10.45
N ILE A 80 7.60 -2.56 -9.73
CA ILE A 80 8.03 -1.50 -8.81
C ILE A 80 7.64 -1.89 -7.39
N GLY A 81 8.59 -1.79 -6.47
CA GLY A 81 8.32 -1.82 -5.04
C GLY A 81 8.80 -0.55 -4.36
N PHE A 82 8.09 -0.03 -3.38
CA PHE A 82 8.66 0.97 -2.52
C PHE A 82 8.72 0.48 -1.07
N LEU A 83 9.82 0.78 -0.39
CA LEU A 83 10.01 0.43 1.01
C LEU A 83 9.27 1.43 1.90
N SER A 84 8.32 0.95 2.70
CA SER A 84 7.55 1.81 3.60
C SER A 84 8.41 2.29 4.78
N THR A 85 8.22 3.54 5.15
CA THR A 85 8.81 4.15 6.34
C THR A 85 8.08 3.78 7.64
N ALA A 86 7.00 2.99 7.58
CA ALA A 86 6.16 2.65 8.72
C ALA A 86 6.93 2.01 9.90
N ARG A 87 8.08 1.36 9.62
CA ARG A 87 8.96 0.81 10.67
C ARG A 87 9.47 1.86 11.65
N TYR A 88 9.60 3.10 11.20
CA TYR A 88 10.21 4.19 11.96
C TYR A 88 9.19 5.09 12.65
N ILE A 89 7.89 4.83 12.47
CA ILE A 89 6.81 5.70 12.93
C ILE A 89 6.00 5.01 14.03
N VAL A 90 5.95 5.63 15.21
CA VAL A 90 5.13 5.19 16.35
C VAL A 90 4.41 6.41 16.96
N PRO A 91 3.06 6.42 17.02
CA PRO A 91 2.11 5.41 16.53
C PRO A 91 2.11 5.34 15.00
N VAL A 92 1.66 4.21 14.47
CA VAL A 92 1.60 4.00 13.02
C VAL A 92 0.68 5.03 12.40
N SER A 93 1.26 5.98 11.71
CA SER A 93 0.59 6.92 10.81
C SER A 93 1.19 6.72 9.41
N VAL A 94 0.43 7.04 8.39
CA VAL A 94 1.00 7.05 7.04
C VAL A 94 2.03 8.16 6.98
N ALA A 95 3.28 7.82 6.69
CA ALA A 95 4.32 8.82 6.50
C ALA A 95 4.00 9.66 5.27
N GLN A 96 4.29 10.95 5.32
CA GLN A 96 4.06 11.84 4.19
C GLN A 96 4.84 11.40 2.95
N SER A 97 6.03 10.84 3.12
CA SER A 97 6.84 10.26 2.04
C SER A 97 6.18 9.03 1.41
N ASP A 98 5.59 8.14 2.21
CA ASP A 98 4.85 6.98 1.72
C ASP A 98 3.59 7.41 0.96
N GLU A 99 2.87 8.42 1.47
CA GLU A 99 1.72 9.01 0.79
C GLU A 99 2.15 9.69 -0.52
N GLY A 100 3.25 10.43 -0.50
CA GLY A 100 3.78 11.13 -1.67
C GLY A 100 4.17 10.18 -2.78
N ILE A 101 4.91 9.09 -2.47
CA ILE A 101 5.29 8.10 -3.49
C ILE A 101 4.08 7.31 -4.01
N THR A 102 3.12 7.00 -3.14
CA THR A 102 1.87 6.34 -3.54
C THR A 102 1.12 7.20 -4.56
N ASN A 103 0.88 8.48 -4.23
CA ASN A 103 0.21 9.41 -5.12
C ASN A 103 0.95 9.57 -6.45
N LEU A 104 2.28 9.70 -6.41
CA LEU A 104 3.10 9.81 -7.61
C LEU A 104 2.94 8.60 -8.53
N LEU A 105 3.03 7.39 -7.99
CA LEU A 105 2.91 6.18 -8.78
C LEU A 105 1.49 5.95 -9.31
N GLU A 106 0.46 6.31 -8.53
CA GLU A 106 -0.94 6.26 -8.97
C GLU A 106 -1.22 7.27 -10.09
N GLU A 107 -0.73 8.51 -10.00
CA GLU A 107 -0.87 9.53 -11.04
C GLU A 107 -0.16 9.13 -12.34
N LEU A 108 0.96 8.44 -12.25
CA LEU A 108 1.69 7.88 -13.39
C LEU A 108 1.11 6.55 -13.91
N HIS A 109 0.06 6.03 -13.26
CA HIS A 109 -0.60 4.77 -13.60
C HIS A 109 0.32 3.54 -13.52
N TYR A 110 1.33 3.56 -12.65
CA TYR A 110 2.15 2.39 -12.38
C TYR A 110 1.53 1.52 -11.30
N GLN A 111 1.62 0.21 -11.49
CA GLN A 111 1.34 -0.76 -10.42
C GLN A 111 2.59 -0.94 -9.56
N PHE A 112 2.40 -1.01 -8.26
CA PHE A 112 3.49 -1.14 -7.30
C PHE A 112 3.05 -1.95 -6.07
N ASP A 113 4.03 -2.49 -5.35
CA ASP A 113 3.84 -3.10 -4.04
C ASP A 113 4.49 -2.23 -2.96
N THR A 114 3.82 -2.11 -1.83
CA THR A 114 4.40 -1.55 -0.61
C THR A 114 5.15 -2.64 0.13
N LEU A 115 6.43 -2.41 0.36
CA LEU A 115 7.36 -3.38 0.91
C LEU A 115 7.74 -3.06 2.36
N ASP A 116 8.10 -4.09 3.09
CA ASP A 116 8.78 -3.99 4.37
C ASP A 116 10.24 -4.48 4.26
N HIS A 117 10.95 -4.44 5.38
CA HIS A 117 12.35 -4.86 5.42
C HIS A 117 12.56 -6.37 5.20
N GLU A 118 11.52 -7.20 5.38
CA GLU A 118 11.55 -8.64 5.17
C GLU A 118 11.21 -9.03 3.72
N SER A 119 10.61 -8.13 2.95
CA SER A 119 10.18 -8.37 1.58
C SER A 119 11.35 -8.72 0.65
N ASP A 120 11.13 -9.62 -0.28
CA ASP A 120 12.14 -10.00 -1.29
C ASP A 120 12.23 -8.96 -2.41
N PHE A 121 13.33 -8.22 -2.47
CA PHE A 121 13.57 -7.18 -3.48
C PHE A 121 13.84 -7.74 -4.87
N SER A 122 14.31 -8.98 -4.98
CA SER A 122 14.69 -9.58 -6.28
C SER A 122 13.52 -9.73 -7.25
N ARG A 123 12.29 -9.63 -6.75
CA ARG A 123 11.05 -9.71 -7.55
C ARG A 123 10.76 -8.44 -8.35
N TYR A 124 11.42 -7.33 -8.05
CA TYR A 124 11.13 -6.02 -8.63
C TYR A 124 12.27 -5.55 -9.52
N GLN A 125 11.93 -4.85 -10.59
CA GLN A 125 12.92 -4.19 -11.44
C GLN A 125 13.43 -2.89 -10.81
N ILE A 126 12.55 -2.19 -10.09
CA ILE A 126 12.85 -0.92 -9.42
C ILE A 126 12.41 -0.99 -7.96
N ILE A 127 13.31 -0.64 -7.07
CA ILE A 127 13.01 -0.40 -5.65
C ILE A 127 13.13 1.10 -5.37
N ILE A 128 12.14 1.66 -4.72
CA ILE A 128 12.12 3.06 -4.30
C ILE A 128 12.21 3.09 -2.78
N LEU A 129 13.14 3.87 -2.26
CA LEU A 129 13.25 4.18 -0.84
C LEU A 129 12.92 5.66 -0.64
N PRO A 130 11.65 5.97 -0.33
CA PRO A 130 11.26 7.34 -0.04
C PRO A 130 11.90 7.81 1.26
N ASP A 131 12.05 9.09 1.41
CA ASP A 131 12.73 9.83 2.45
C ASP A 131 13.02 9.12 3.78
N GLY A 132 14.25 9.26 4.28
CA GLY A 132 14.59 8.89 5.66
C GLY A 132 14.97 7.42 5.89
N HIS A 133 15.10 6.59 4.87
CA HIS A 133 15.64 5.23 5.01
C HIS A 133 17.15 5.26 5.24
N ARG A 134 17.55 5.32 6.52
CA ARG A 134 18.95 5.15 6.93
C ARG A 134 19.34 3.69 6.75
N PHE A 135 20.53 3.45 6.23
CA PHE A 135 21.03 2.11 6.00
C PHE A 135 21.74 1.60 7.23
N ASP A 136 21.16 0.59 7.88
CA ASP A 136 21.88 -0.33 8.75
C ASP A 136 22.59 -1.41 7.91
N ASP A 137 23.40 -2.23 8.54
CA ASP A 137 24.16 -3.28 7.86
C ASP A 137 23.26 -4.28 7.12
N GLN A 138 22.07 -4.56 7.67
CA GLN A 138 21.12 -5.49 7.08
C GLN A 138 20.53 -4.93 5.79
N LEU A 139 20.00 -3.70 5.82
CA LEU A 139 19.43 -3.04 4.64
C LEU A 139 20.51 -2.79 3.58
N LEU A 140 21.71 -2.36 4.00
CA LEU A 140 22.84 -2.16 3.11
C LEU A 140 23.23 -3.44 2.36
N SER A 141 23.35 -4.56 3.07
CA SER A 141 23.65 -5.86 2.47
C SER A 141 22.58 -6.29 1.48
N LYS A 142 21.31 -6.10 1.85
CA LYS A 142 20.15 -6.44 1.01
C LYS A 142 20.11 -5.61 -0.28
N VAL A 143 20.32 -4.30 -0.17
CA VAL A 143 20.34 -3.39 -1.32
C VAL A 143 21.52 -3.70 -2.23
N ARG A 144 22.70 -3.99 -1.69
CA ARG A 144 23.86 -4.40 -2.50
C ARG A 144 23.59 -5.69 -3.28
N ALA A 145 23.02 -6.70 -2.64
CA ALA A 145 22.66 -7.93 -3.31
C ALA A 145 21.63 -7.71 -4.43
N TYR A 146 20.65 -6.86 -4.18
CA TYR A 146 19.66 -6.47 -5.20
C TYR A 146 20.28 -5.76 -6.40
N LEU A 147 21.17 -4.77 -6.17
CA LEU A 147 21.87 -4.05 -7.23
C LEU A 147 22.82 -4.97 -8.01
N ALA A 148 23.53 -5.87 -7.34
CA ALA A 148 24.39 -6.88 -7.99
C ALA A 148 23.59 -7.83 -8.88
N GLY A 149 22.32 -8.08 -8.55
CA GLY A 149 21.37 -8.82 -9.39
C GLY A 149 20.81 -8.04 -10.58
N GLY A 150 21.22 -6.79 -10.78
CA GLY A 150 20.75 -5.93 -11.89
C GLY A 150 19.52 -5.08 -11.55
N GLY A 151 19.10 -5.07 -10.30
CA GLY A 151 18.01 -4.21 -9.81
C GLY A 151 18.35 -2.73 -9.91
N LYS A 152 17.33 -1.88 -9.95
CA LYS A 152 17.47 -0.42 -10.03
C LYS A 152 16.92 0.22 -8.75
N LEU A 153 17.59 1.27 -8.29
CA LEU A 153 17.27 1.93 -7.03
C LEU A 153 16.97 3.41 -7.27
N ILE A 154 15.89 3.88 -6.65
CA ILE A 154 15.56 5.30 -6.56
C ILE A 154 15.57 5.66 -5.07
N LEU A 155 16.35 6.67 -4.73
CA LEU A 155 16.46 7.22 -3.39
C LEU A 155 16.01 8.68 -3.40
N SER A 156 15.29 9.10 -2.38
CA SER A 156 14.95 10.51 -2.21
C SER A 156 15.42 11.03 -0.85
N HIS A 157 15.66 12.34 -0.79
CA HIS A 157 16.08 13.10 0.39
C HIS A 157 17.26 12.44 1.12
N GLU A 158 17.09 12.01 2.37
CA GLU A 158 18.14 11.41 3.18
C GLU A 158 18.22 9.87 3.10
N SER A 159 17.41 9.24 2.25
CA SER A 159 17.50 7.80 2.04
C SER A 159 18.85 7.41 1.45
N GLY A 160 19.41 6.34 1.97
CA GLY A 160 20.73 5.85 1.56
C GLY A 160 21.90 6.37 2.40
N LEU A 161 21.67 7.32 3.31
CA LEU A 161 22.70 7.69 4.29
C LEU A 161 22.92 6.56 5.30
N ASP A 162 24.11 6.54 5.88
CA ASP A 162 24.45 5.62 6.95
C ASP A 162 23.60 5.85 8.22
N ALA A 163 23.66 4.97 9.17
CA ALA A 163 22.88 5.07 10.40
C ALA A 163 23.17 6.36 11.19
N ALA A 164 24.36 6.94 11.01
CA ALA A 164 24.76 8.20 11.64
C ALA A 164 24.29 9.44 10.85
N GLY A 165 23.81 9.24 9.60
CA GLY A 165 23.36 10.31 8.73
C GLY A 165 24.45 11.23 8.23
N LYS A 166 25.69 10.75 8.12
CA LYS A 166 26.85 11.57 7.78
C LYS A 166 27.36 11.38 6.35
N GLN A 167 27.09 10.25 5.75
CA GLN A 167 27.57 9.91 4.42
C GLN A 167 26.65 8.88 3.77
N PHE A 168 26.70 8.75 2.45
CA PHE A 168 25.99 7.68 1.78
C PHE A 168 26.63 6.33 2.12
N ALA A 169 25.81 5.35 2.53
CA ALA A 169 26.27 4.00 2.88
C ALA A 169 26.72 3.20 1.65
N LEU A 170 26.15 3.51 0.47
CA LEU A 170 26.56 2.97 -0.82
C LEU A 170 27.66 3.83 -1.42
N THR A 171 28.89 3.57 -1.05
CA THR A 171 30.08 4.31 -1.58
C THR A 171 30.23 4.18 -3.10
N GLU A 172 29.64 3.12 -3.68
CA GLU A 172 29.63 2.82 -5.09
C GLU A 172 28.85 3.87 -5.92
N LEU A 173 27.97 4.63 -5.29
CA LEU A 173 27.23 5.71 -5.96
C LEU A 173 28.12 6.91 -6.32
N GLY A 174 29.29 7.04 -5.71
CA GLY A 174 30.19 8.18 -5.95
C GLY A 174 29.60 9.52 -5.53
N LEU A 175 28.65 9.52 -4.60
CA LEU A 175 27.98 10.73 -4.09
C LEU A 175 28.62 11.17 -2.79
N GLU A 176 28.72 12.49 -2.63
CA GLU A 176 29.14 13.14 -1.40
C GLU A 176 27.93 13.84 -0.75
N TYR A 177 27.77 13.64 0.56
CA TYR A 177 26.73 14.33 1.34
C TYR A 177 27.30 15.63 1.90
N VAL A 178 26.73 16.74 1.54
CA VAL A 178 27.22 18.08 1.92
C VAL A 178 26.39 18.75 3.02
N GLY A 179 25.41 18.05 3.62
CA GLY A 179 24.59 18.56 4.74
C GLY A 179 23.25 19.11 4.34
#